data_3f0a132665eb1964dba51051133a104c
#
_entry.id   3f0a132665eb1964dba51051133a104c
#
_cell.length_a   1.000
_cell.length_b   1.000
_cell.length_c   1.000
_cell.angle_alpha   90.00
_cell.angle_beta   90.00
_cell.angle_gamma   90.00
#
_symmetry.space_group_name_H-M   'P 1'
#
loop_
_entity.id
_entity.type
_entity.pdbx_description
1 polymer ?
#
loop_
_entity_poly.entity_id
_entity_poly.type
_entity_poly.pdbx_seq_one_letter_code
_entity_poly.pdbx_strand_id
1 'polypeptide(L)'
;MRIGGLQKLTLLDYPGKVACTVFLSGCDLRCPYCHNPGLVLPEQSEGSEIPEAEVLSFLERRKGKLDGVCITGGEPTLQPELPEFLEKLRRLGYAVKLDTNGTNPAMLKALLQERLLDYVAMDIKNSPSRYAETCGGIDCLSRVRESAALLMDGTVDYEFRTTVCAPLHTPRDMEELGRWLKGARRYFLQPFADSGALVGGGVSPLSEDEIKALRDSVLPYIPNTQIRGQ
;
A
#
# COMPACT_ATOMS: atom_id res chain seq x y z
N MET A 1 -12.06 15.27 2.66
CA MET A 1 -11.21 14.05 2.71
C MET A 1 -11.23 13.48 4.12
N ARG A 2 -11.34 12.15 4.28
CA ARG A 2 -11.45 11.46 5.58
C ARG A 2 -10.07 11.01 6.07
N ILE A 3 -9.48 11.74 6.99
CA ILE A 3 -8.16 11.44 7.57
C ILE A 3 -8.38 10.75 8.94
N GLY A 4 -8.08 9.45 9.01
CA GLY A 4 -8.23 8.64 10.23
C GLY A 4 -7.00 8.64 11.14
N GLY A 5 -5.86 9.18 10.71
CA GLY A 5 -4.65 9.22 11.53
C GLY A 5 -3.50 10.02 10.93
N LEU A 6 -2.59 10.45 11.80
CA LEU A 6 -1.35 11.13 11.44
C LEU A 6 -0.19 10.63 12.30
N GLN A 7 0.75 9.91 11.69
CA GLN A 7 2.03 9.61 12.29
C GLN A 7 3.01 10.72 11.95
N LYS A 8 3.39 11.52 12.95
CA LYS A 8 4.12 12.78 12.77
C LYS A 8 5.56 12.62 12.32
N LEU A 9 6.15 11.41 12.45
CA LEU A 9 7.52 11.09 12.03
C LEU A 9 7.62 9.60 11.69
N THR A 10 8.19 9.29 10.55
CA THR A 10 8.58 7.94 10.14
C THR A 10 9.91 7.96 9.40
N LEU A 11 10.70 6.90 9.58
CA LEU A 11 11.93 6.63 8.83
C LEU A 11 11.78 5.36 7.97
N LEU A 12 10.61 4.71 8.02
CA LEU A 12 10.36 3.41 7.40
C LEU A 12 9.38 3.50 6.22
N ASP A 13 8.37 4.37 6.31
CA ASP A 13 7.26 4.37 5.36
C ASP A 13 7.62 5.02 4.01
N TYR A 14 8.67 5.85 3.97
CA TYR A 14 9.15 6.45 2.73
C TYR A 14 10.64 6.14 2.53
N PRO A 15 11.02 5.29 1.55
CA PRO A 15 12.42 4.91 1.34
C PRO A 15 13.34 6.12 1.15
N GLY A 16 14.38 6.22 1.98
CA GLY A 16 15.42 7.25 1.90
C GLY A 16 14.97 8.66 2.31
N LYS A 17 13.81 8.82 2.96
CA LYS A 17 13.29 10.13 3.39
C LYS A 17 12.86 10.11 4.85
N VAL A 18 13.08 11.21 5.52
CA VAL A 18 12.43 11.53 6.80
C VAL A 18 11.03 12.04 6.47
N ALA A 19 9.99 11.30 6.85
CA ALA A 19 8.63 11.60 6.42
C ALA A 19 7.63 11.61 7.59
N CYS A 20 6.40 11.98 7.31
CA CYS A 20 5.24 11.65 8.12
C CYS A 20 4.28 10.79 7.31
N THR A 21 3.34 10.12 7.99
CA THR A 21 2.36 9.25 7.34
C THR A 21 0.95 9.72 7.67
N VAL A 22 0.16 9.96 6.64
CA VAL A 22 -1.26 10.32 6.72
C VAL A 22 -2.09 9.09 6.37
N PHE A 23 -2.96 8.67 7.29
CA PHE A 23 -3.83 7.50 7.13
C PHE A 23 -5.23 7.94 6.73
N LEU A 24 -5.69 7.53 5.55
CA LEU A 24 -7.04 7.82 5.08
C LEU A 24 -8.00 6.69 5.45
N SER A 25 -9.22 7.05 5.83
CA SER A 25 -10.26 6.08 6.20
C SER A 25 -11.05 5.60 4.99
N GLY A 26 -11.49 4.35 5.05
CA GLY A 26 -12.26 3.67 4.01
C GLY A 26 -11.39 2.78 3.13
N CYS A 27 -11.91 1.59 2.83
CA CYS A 27 -11.29 0.63 1.92
C CYS A 27 -12.38 -0.18 1.23
N ASP A 28 -12.17 -0.52 -0.03
CA ASP A 28 -13.05 -1.37 -0.82
C ASP A 28 -12.72 -2.87 -0.70
N LEU A 29 -11.64 -3.24 0.00
CA LEU A 29 -11.27 -4.63 0.25
C LEU A 29 -11.56 -5.05 1.70
N ARG A 30 -11.66 -6.36 1.92
CA ARG A 30 -11.89 -7.00 3.23
C ARG A 30 -10.89 -8.12 3.47
N CYS A 31 -9.58 -7.79 3.29
CA CYS A 31 -8.51 -8.76 3.47
C CYS A 31 -8.52 -9.31 4.90
N PRO A 32 -8.54 -10.64 5.12
CA PRO A 32 -8.68 -11.22 6.45
C PRO A 32 -7.52 -10.87 7.39
N TYR A 33 -6.33 -10.66 6.86
CA TYR A 33 -5.12 -10.26 7.61
C TYR A 33 -4.97 -8.76 7.81
N CYS A 34 -5.95 -7.95 7.40
CA CYS A 34 -5.87 -6.49 7.60
C CYS A 34 -5.95 -6.15 9.09
N HIS A 35 -4.90 -5.50 9.61
CA HIS A 35 -4.75 -5.13 11.01
C HIS A 35 -5.19 -3.68 11.31
N ASN A 36 -5.86 -3.03 10.37
CA ASN A 36 -6.39 -1.66 10.52
C ASN A 36 -7.93 -1.63 10.42
N PRO A 37 -8.68 -2.38 11.26
CA PRO A 37 -10.13 -2.41 11.16
C PRO A 37 -10.76 -1.02 11.35
N GLY A 38 -10.19 -0.17 12.21
CA GLY A 38 -10.64 1.20 12.42
C GLY A 38 -10.50 2.13 11.21
N LEU A 39 -9.66 1.78 10.22
CA LEU A 39 -9.55 2.53 8.95
C LEU A 39 -10.42 1.92 7.85
N VAL A 40 -10.74 0.62 7.94
CA VAL A 40 -11.40 -0.13 6.88
C VAL A 40 -12.91 -0.25 7.10
N LEU A 41 -13.33 -0.42 8.36
CA LEU A 41 -14.72 -0.62 8.73
C LEU A 41 -15.37 0.70 9.13
N PRO A 42 -16.42 1.18 8.43
CA PRO A 42 -17.05 2.47 8.71
C PRO A 42 -17.52 2.60 10.16
N GLU A 43 -18.03 1.51 10.75
CA GLU A 43 -18.56 1.49 12.11
C GLU A 43 -17.51 1.76 13.19
N GLN A 44 -16.24 1.54 12.87
CA GLN A 44 -15.12 1.73 13.80
C GLN A 44 -14.38 3.06 13.59
N SER A 45 -14.71 3.81 12.53
CA SER A 45 -14.04 5.05 12.16
C SER A 45 -14.80 6.32 12.61
N GLU A 46 -16.00 6.19 13.15
CA GLU A 46 -16.83 7.34 13.53
C GLU A 46 -16.20 8.16 14.67
N GLY A 47 -16.06 9.47 14.43
CA GLY A 47 -15.69 10.47 15.46
C GLY A 47 -14.19 10.70 15.70
N SER A 48 -13.29 10.03 14.95
CA SER A 48 -11.83 10.17 15.10
C SER A 48 -11.12 10.88 13.92
N GLU A 49 -11.87 11.49 13.02
CA GLU A 49 -11.28 12.11 11.83
C GLU A 49 -10.50 13.38 12.18
N ILE A 50 -9.29 13.50 11.62
CA ILE A 50 -8.44 14.68 11.76
C ILE A 50 -8.81 15.67 10.63
N PRO A 51 -9.11 16.94 10.95
CA PRO A 51 -9.35 17.95 9.93
C PRO A 51 -8.14 18.13 9.01
N GLU A 52 -8.37 18.21 7.71
CA GLU A 52 -7.31 18.45 6.72
C GLU A 52 -6.47 19.69 7.05
N ALA A 53 -7.14 20.76 7.49
CA ALA A 53 -6.46 22.00 7.89
C ALA A 53 -5.45 21.81 9.03
N GLU A 54 -5.70 20.87 9.96
CA GLU A 54 -4.78 20.53 11.05
C GLU A 54 -3.52 19.84 10.49
N VAL A 55 -3.69 18.88 9.57
CA VAL A 55 -2.58 18.20 8.91
C VAL A 55 -1.74 19.19 8.11
N LEU A 56 -2.35 20.08 7.33
CA LEU A 56 -1.64 21.09 6.55
C LEU A 56 -0.89 22.06 7.46
N SER A 57 -1.50 22.52 8.55
CA SER A 57 -0.88 23.37 9.57
C SER A 57 0.32 22.69 10.24
N PHE A 58 0.21 21.38 10.55
CA PHE A 58 1.33 20.59 11.04
C PHE A 58 2.47 20.57 10.02
N LEU A 59 2.18 20.28 8.75
CA LEU A 59 3.18 20.19 7.68
C LEU A 59 3.86 21.55 7.46
N GLU A 60 3.12 22.64 7.49
CA GLU A 60 3.71 24.00 7.39
C GLU A 60 4.78 24.23 8.45
N ARG A 61 4.52 23.87 9.70
CA ARG A 61 5.51 23.97 10.81
C ARG A 61 6.69 23.00 10.68
N ARG A 62 6.60 22.01 9.79
CA ARG A 62 7.63 20.98 9.57
C ARG A 62 8.44 21.18 8.30
N LYS A 63 8.22 22.24 7.55
CA LYS A 63 9.06 22.59 6.38
C LYS A 63 10.55 22.60 6.74
N GLY A 64 11.36 21.95 5.89
CA GLY A 64 12.80 21.78 6.09
C GLY A 64 13.22 20.81 7.18
N LYS A 65 12.25 20.10 7.82
CA LYS A 65 12.50 19.06 8.83
C LYS A 65 12.01 17.69 8.38
N LEU A 66 11.03 17.66 7.50
CA LEU A 66 10.56 16.46 6.82
C LEU A 66 10.82 16.61 5.33
N ASP A 67 11.21 15.51 4.69
CA ASP A 67 11.46 15.45 3.24
C ASP A 67 10.20 15.10 2.45
N GLY A 68 9.28 14.35 3.06
CA GLY A 68 8.12 13.84 2.36
C GLY A 68 6.93 13.46 3.24
N VAL A 69 5.85 13.12 2.56
CA VAL A 69 4.60 12.64 3.16
C VAL A 69 4.22 11.32 2.48
N CYS A 70 3.99 10.29 3.30
CA CYS A 70 3.39 9.04 2.86
C CYS A 70 1.88 9.09 3.04
N ILE A 71 1.12 8.85 2.00
CA ILE A 71 -0.34 8.75 2.01
C ILE A 71 -0.71 7.27 1.95
N THR A 72 -1.41 6.79 2.96
CA THR A 72 -1.76 5.39 3.15
C THR A 72 -3.11 5.28 3.88
N GLY A 73 -3.41 4.15 4.50
CA GLY A 73 -4.58 3.96 5.37
C GLY A 73 -5.41 2.75 4.97
N GLY A 74 -6.69 2.96 4.66
CA GLY A 74 -7.53 2.00 3.96
C GLY A 74 -7.11 1.91 2.50
N GLU A 75 -7.86 2.59 1.61
CA GLU A 75 -7.45 2.80 0.22
C GLU A 75 -7.56 4.30 -0.14
N PRO A 76 -6.42 5.01 -0.24
CA PRO A 76 -6.41 6.45 -0.51
C PRO A 76 -7.08 6.85 -1.81
N THR A 77 -6.96 6.04 -2.86
CA THR A 77 -7.50 6.34 -4.20
C THR A 77 -9.03 6.35 -4.28
N LEU A 78 -9.72 5.96 -3.19
CA LEU A 78 -11.17 6.08 -3.07
C LEU A 78 -11.63 7.49 -2.69
N GLN A 79 -10.72 8.37 -2.23
CA GLN A 79 -11.06 9.73 -1.83
C GLN A 79 -11.05 10.64 -3.06
N PRO A 80 -12.19 11.22 -3.50
CA PRO A 80 -12.23 12.07 -4.67
C PRO A 80 -11.37 13.34 -4.55
N GLU A 81 -11.16 13.81 -3.32
CA GLU A 81 -10.39 15.01 -3.00
C GLU A 81 -8.87 14.75 -2.94
N LEU A 82 -8.42 13.52 -3.16
CA LEU A 82 -7.01 13.16 -3.07
C LEU A 82 -6.10 14.01 -3.97
N PRO A 83 -6.42 14.24 -5.27
CA PRO A 83 -5.54 15.05 -6.13
C PRO A 83 -5.32 16.46 -5.58
N GLU A 84 -6.38 17.13 -5.13
CA GLU A 84 -6.31 18.48 -4.57
C GLU A 84 -5.45 18.53 -3.29
N PHE A 85 -5.55 17.51 -2.45
CA PHE A 85 -4.70 17.39 -1.26
C PHE A 85 -3.23 17.19 -1.61
N LEU A 86 -2.92 16.32 -2.58
CA LEU A 86 -1.53 16.10 -3.03
C LEU A 86 -0.94 17.37 -3.65
N GLU A 87 -1.71 18.15 -4.41
CA GLU A 87 -1.26 19.45 -4.89
C GLU A 87 -0.86 20.41 -3.75
N LYS A 88 -1.65 20.44 -2.66
CA LYS A 88 -1.30 21.24 -1.47
C LYS A 88 0.04 20.80 -0.88
N LEU A 89 0.29 19.48 -0.77
CA LEU A 89 1.57 18.94 -0.31
C LEU A 89 2.74 19.32 -1.23
N ARG A 90 2.53 19.26 -2.55
CA ARG A 90 3.54 19.67 -3.54
C ARG A 90 3.86 21.16 -3.45
N ARG A 91 2.85 22.03 -3.27
CA ARG A 91 3.04 23.48 -3.05
C ARG A 91 3.82 23.77 -1.75
N LEU A 92 3.70 22.91 -0.73
CA LEU A 92 4.50 22.99 0.49
C LEU A 92 5.95 22.50 0.31
N GLY A 93 6.28 21.88 -0.83
CA GLY A 93 7.63 21.41 -1.19
C GLY A 93 7.92 19.98 -0.74
N TYR A 94 6.91 19.20 -0.35
CA TYR A 94 7.10 17.81 0.07
C TYR A 94 7.14 16.84 -1.12
N ALA A 95 8.00 15.84 -1.01
CA ALA A 95 7.89 14.65 -1.84
C ALA A 95 6.69 13.82 -1.37
N VAL A 96 5.96 13.21 -2.32
CA VAL A 96 4.73 12.46 -2.04
C VAL A 96 4.88 11.00 -2.40
N LYS A 97 4.64 10.12 -1.41
CA LYS A 97 4.51 8.68 -1.61
C LYS A 97 3.05 8.27 -1.44
N LEU A 98 2.57 7.42 -2.33
CA LEU A 98 1.26 6.78 -2.24
C LEU A 98 1.43 5.29 -1.96
N ASP A 99 0.73 4.79 -0.93
CA ASP A 99 0.46 3.38 -0.73
C ASP A 99 -0.96 3.07 -1.23
N THR A 100 -1.11 2.08 -2.10
CA THR A 100 -2.41 1.73 -2.69
C THR A 100 -2.57 0.22 -2.88
N ASN A 101 -3.80 -0.26 -2.83
CA ASN A 101 -4.15 -1.63 -3.20
C ASN A 101 -4.35 -1.80 -4.73
N GLY A 102 -4.30 -0.70 -5.49
CA GLY A 102 -4.40 -0.69 -6.95
C GLY A 102 -5.80 -0.90 -7.51
N THR A 103 -6.85 -0.85 -6.71
CA THR A 103 -8.22 -1.10 -7.20
C THR A 103 -8.83 0.06 -7.98
N ASN A 104 -8.17 1.23 -8.01
CA ASN A 104 -8.63 2.41 -8.74
C ASN A 104 -7.60 2.90 -9.77
N PRO A 105 -7.42 2.17 -10.91
CA PRO A 105 -6.45 2.55 -11.94
C PRO A 105 -6.72 3.93 -12.56
N ALA A 106 -7.97 4.37 -12.62
CA ALA A 106 -8.31 5.67 -13.17
C ALA A 106 -7.74 6.82 -12.32
N MET A 107 -7.92 6.75 -10.99
CA MET A 107 -7.32 7.72 -10.05
C MET A 107 -5.79 7.65 -10.10
N LEU A 108 -5.21 6.46 -10.04
CA LEU A 108 -3.76 6.28 -10.12
C LEU A 108 -3.20 6.91 -11.40
N LYS A 109 -3.84 6.66 -12.55
CA LYS A 109 -3.44 7.24 -13.84
C LYS A 109 -3.47 8.76 -13.83
N ALA A 110 -4.54 9.36 -13.29
CA ALA A 110 -4.66 10.83 -13.17
C ALA A 110 -3.52 11.40 -12.31
N LEU A 111 -3.26 10.82 -11.12
CA LEU A 111 -2.18 11.27 -10.23
C LEU A 111 -0.79 11.18 -10.88
N LEU A 112 -0.54 10.14 -11.68
CA LEU A 112 0.70 9.97 -12.42
C LEU A 112 0.84 11.00 -13.57
N GLN A 113 -0.24 11.25 -14.32
CA GLN A 113 -0.25 12.23 -15.41
C GLN A 113 -0.01 13.66 -14.91
N GLU A 114 -0.59 14.00 -13.76
CA GLU A 114 -0.42 15.31 -13.11
C GLU A 114 0.90 15.42 -12.31
N ARG A 115 1.72 14.36 -12.30
CA ARG A 115 3.01 14.30 -11.58
C ARG A 115 2.90 14.65 -10.10
N LEU A 116 1.84 14.19 -9.47
CA LEU A 116 1.58 14.41 -8.04
C LEU A 116 2.31 13.44 -7.12
N LEU A 117 2.88 12.37 -7.69
CA LEU A 117 3.56 11.29 -6.95
C LEU A 117 5.04 11.21 -7.31
N ASP A 118 5.89 11.04 -6.30
CA ASP A 118 7.33 10.77 -6.45
C ASP A 118 7.63 9.27 -6.24
N TYR A 119 6.77 8.56 -5.51
CA TYR A 119 6.92 7.13 -5.24
C TYR A 119 5.56 6.46 -5.05
N VAL A 120 5.41 5.23 -5.54
CA VAL A 120 4.21 4.42 -5.31
C VAL A 120 4.60 3.06 -4.73
N ALA A 121 4.02 2.68 -3.60
CA ALA A 121 4.05 1.32 -3.10
C ALA A 121 2.68 0.67 -3.33
N MET A 122 2.61 -0.31 -4.20
CA MET A 122 1.35 -0.97 -4.52
C MET A 122 1.31 -2.38 -3.93
N ASP A 123 0.26 -2.66 -3.17
CA ASP A 123 0.04 -3.95 -2.57
C ASP A 123 -0.56 -4.93 -3.59
N ILE A 124 0.15 -5.99 -3.88
CA ILE A 124 -0.34 -7.15 -4.62
C ILE A 124 -0.75 -8.20 -3.59
N LYS A 125 -2.04 -8.52 -3.55
CA LYS A 125 -2.56 -9.30 -2.41
C LYS A 125 -2.29 -10.79 -2.53
N ASN A 126 -2.30 -11.37 -3.74
CA ASN A 126 -1.97 -12.79 -3.99
C ASN A 126 -1.76 -13.04 -5.50
N SER A 127 -1.59 -14.33 -5.85
CA SER A 127 -1.65 -14.81 -7.23
C SER A 127 -2.99 -14.48 -7.90
N PRO A 128 -3.04 -14.36 -9.24
CA PRO A 128 -4.28 -14.17 -9.97
C PRO A 128 -5.38 -15.17 -9.61
N SER A 129 -5.02 -16.45 -9.43
CA SER A 129 -5.99 -17.52 -9.14
C SER A 129 -6.64 -17.42 -7.76
N ARG A 130 -5.95 -16.79 -6.78
CA ARG A 130 -6.45 -16.64 -5.40
C ARG A 130 -6.68 -15.19 -4.97
N TYR A 131 -6.69 -14.26 -5.95
CA TYR A 131 -6.75 -12.83 -5.63
C TYR A 131 -8.04 -12.45 -4.89
N ALA A 132 -9.20 -12.87 -5.43
CA ALA A 132 -10.50 -12.56 -4.84
C ALA A 132 -10.65 -13.15 -3.42
N GLU A 133 -10.19 -14.38 -3.18
CA GLU A 133 -10.18 -15.01 -1.85
C GLU A 133 -9.43 -14.16 -0.84
N THR A 134 -8.23 -13.71 -1.22
CA THR A 134 -7.35 -12.90 -0.35
C THR A 134 -7.90 -11.48 -0.11
N CYS A 135 -8.75 -10.98 -1.02
CA CYS A 135 -9.41 -9.68 -0.91
C CYS A 135 -10.76 -9.72 -0.19
N GLY A 136 -11.11 -10.83 0.47
CA GLY A 136 -12.40 -11.00 1.15
C GLY A 136 -13.55 -11.31 0.21
N GLY A 137 -13.31 -12.03 -0.89
CA GLY A 137 -14.29 -12.41 -1.90
C GLY A 137 -14.55 -11.37 -2.98
N ILE A 138 -13.79 -10.26 -2.97
CA ILE A 138 -14.00 -9.14 -3.90
C ILE A 138 -13.21 -9.37 -5.19
N ASP A 139 -13.89 -9.44 -6.33
CA ASP A 139 -13.24 -9.50 -7.64
C ASP A 139 -12.76 -8.11 -8.09
N CYS A 140 -11.45 -7.92 -7.96
CA CYS A 140 -10.79 -6.66 -8.34
C CYS A 140 -9.56 -6.88 -9.25
N LEU A 141 -9.27 -8.13 -9.62
CA LEU A 141 -8.03 -8.49 -10.29
C LEU A 141 -7.78 -7.71 -11.59
N SER A 142 -8.81 -7.49 -12.41
CA SER A 142 -8.68 -6.75 -13.67
C SER A 142 -8.19 -5.32 -13.44
N ARG A 143 -8.76 -4.62 -12.46
CA ARG A 143 -8.38 -3.27 -12.07
C ARG A 143 -6.95 -3.21 -11.52
N VAL A 144 -6.61 -4.17 -10.67
CA VAL A 144 -5.26 -4.26 -10.09
C VAL A 144 -4.21 -4.54 -11.16
N ARG A 145 -4.52 -5.38 -12.16
CA ARG A 145 -3.64 -5.62 -13.31
C ARG A 145 -3.38 -4.35 -14.13
N GLU A 146 -4.40 -3.53 -14.35
CA GLU A 146 -4.27 -2.25 -15.02
C GLU A 146 -3.37 -1.30 -14.23
N SER A 147 -3.57 -1.18 -12.92
CA SER A 147 -2.71 -0.36 -12.05
C SER A 147 -1.26 -0.85 -12.04
N ALA A 148 -1.03 -2.17 -11.98
CA ALA A 148 0.31 -2.73 -12.03
C ALA A 148 1.01 -2.42 -13.36
N ALA A 149 0.31 -2.53 -14.49
CA ALA A 149 0.84 -2.17 -15.80
C ALA A 149 1.20 -0.69 -15.89
N LEU A 150 0.33 0.22 -15.39
CA LEU A 150 0.62 1.66 -15.34
C LEU A 150 1.92 1.98 -14.59
N LEU A 151 2.21 1.27 -13.51
CA LEU A 151 3.45 1.46 -12.75
C LEU A 151 4.67 0.85 -13.48
N MET A 152 4.54 -0.35 -14.04
CA MET A 152 5.64 -1.04 -14.73
C MET A 152 6.08 -0.30 -16.00
N ASP A 153 5.13 0.26 -16.73
CA ASP A 153 5.39 1.03 -17.97
C ASP A 153 5.74 2.50 -17.71
N GLY A 154 5.49 2.97 -16.47
CA GLY A 154 5.65 4.37 -16.08
C GLY A 154 7.07 4.75 -15.69
N THR A 155 7.24 6.04 -15.38
CA THR A 155 8.52 6.65 -14.97
C THR A 155 8.61 6.91 -13.48
N VAL A 156 7.50 6.84 -12.74
CA VAL A 156 7.50 7.01 -11.28
C VAL A 156 8.28 5.87 -10.61
N ASP A 157 9.00 6.18 -9.55
CA ASP A 157 9.60 5.14 -8.73
C ASP A 157 8.52 4.34 -8.00
N TYR A 158 8.64 3.01 -8.02
CA TYR A 158 7.64 2.15 -7.40
C TYR A 158 8.25 0.89 -6.79
N GLU A 159 7.45 0.27 -5.94
CA GLU A 159 7.62 -1.09 -5.44
C GLU A 159 6.28 -1.82 -5.42
N PHE A 160 6.30 -3.12 -5.62
CA PHE A 160 5.19 -4.00 -5.26
C PHE A 160 5.45 -4.65 -3.91
N ARG A 161 4.38 -4.93 -3.15
CA ARG A 161 4.46 -5.55 -1.83
C ARG A 161 3.39 -6.62 -1.70
N THR A 162 3.71 -7.69 -0.96
CA THR A 162 2.70 -8.68 -0.53
C THR A 162 2.90 -8.99 0.94
N THR A 163 1.88 -8.77 1.75
CA THR A 163 1.85 -9.29 3.13
C THR A 163 1.54 -10.78 3.06
N VAL A 164 2.48 -11.61 3.52
CA VAL A 164 2.41 -13.07 3.40
C VAL A 164 2.01 -13.73 4.72
N CYS A 165 1.01 -14.63 4.66
CA CYS A 165 0.48 -15.37 5.82
C CYS A 165 -0.06 -16.73 5.40
N ALA A 166 -0.12 -17.67 6.34
CA ALA A 166 -0.80 -18.94 6.15
C ALA A 166 -2.32 -18.79 6.39
N PRO A 167 -3.17 -19.56 5.68
CA PRO A 167 -2.88 -20.49 4.59
C PRO A 167 -3.00 -19.82 3.21
N LEU A 168 -2.99 -18.47 3.13
CA LEU A 168 -3.30 -17.73 1.91
C LEU A 168 -2.16 -17.76 0.88
N HIS A 169 -0.91 -17.89 1.32
CA HIS A 169 0.25 -17.78 0.44
C HIS A 169 1.08 -19.05 0.45
N THR A 170 1.20 -19.68 -0.71
CA THR A 170 2.01 -20.89 -0.93
C THR A 170 3.10 -20.59 -1.98
N PRO A 171 4.17 -21.42 -2.07
CA PRO A 171 5.17 -21.30 -3.13
C PRO A 171 4.57 -21.27 -4.54
N ARG A 172 3.51 -22.05 -4.80
CA ARG A 172 2.79 -22.08 -6.08
C ARG A 172 2.11 -20.73 -6.38
N ASP A 173 1.47 -20.14 -5.36
CA ASP A 173 0.84 -18.82 -5.51
C ASP A 173 1.89 -17.76 -5.85
N MET A 174 3.03 -17.81 -5.16
CA MET A 174 4.12 -16.85 -5.37
C MET A 174 4.79 -17.02 -6.73
N GLU A 175 4.90 -18.25 -7.24
CA GLU A 175 5.37 -18.50 -8.59
C GLU A 175 4.42 -17.91 -9.64
N GLU A 176 3.09 -18.11 -9.49
CA GLU A 176 2.08 -17.55 -10.39
C GLU A 176 2.10 -16.01 -10.37
N LEU A 177 2.20 -15.42 -9.17
CA LEU A 177 2.35 -13.98 -8.98
C LEU A 177 3.63 -13.46 -9.65
N GLY A 178 4.75 -14.13 -9.45
CA GLY A 178 6.03 -13.78 -10.07
C GLY A 178 5.98 -13.79 -11.59
N ARG A 179 5.32 -14.78 -12.19
CA ARG A 179 5.08 -14.83 -13.65
C ARG A 179 4.26 -13.63 -14.13
N TRP A 180 3.22 -13.26 -13.40
CA TRP A 180 2.39 -12.10 -13.73
C TRP A 180 3.17 -10.79 -13.68
N LEU A 181 3.96 -10.58 -12.63
CA LEU A 181 4.72 -9.34 -12.41
C LEU A 181 6.15 -9.41 -12.96
N LYS A 182 6.44 -10.34 -13.89
CA LYS A 182 7.77 -10.50 -14.47
C LYS A 182 8.30 -9.18 -15.01
N GLY A 183 9.51 -8.78 -14.56
CA GLY A 183 10.16 -7.54 -14.95
C GLY A 183 9.87 -6.37 -14.01
N ALA A 184 9.10 -6.55 -12.94
CA ALA A 184 8.95 -5.54 -11.90
C ALA A 184 10.31 -5.14 -11.32
N ARG A 185 10.49 -3.84 -11.03
CA ARG A 185 11.79 -3.29 -10.58
C ARG A 185 12.12 -3.70 -9.14
N ARG A 186 11.13 -3.72 -8.26
CA ARG A 186 11.26 -4.03 -6.82
C ARG A 186 10.02 -4.76 -6.34
N TYR A 187 10.24 -5.80 -5.55
CA TYR A 187 9.15 -6.55 -4.92
C TYR A 187 9.53 -6.92 -3.50
N PHE A 188 8.61 -6.70 -2.57
CA PHE A 188 8.84 -6.97 -1.15
C PHE A 188 7.80 -7.94 -0.59
N LEU A 189 8.28 -9.02 0.04
CA LEU A 189 7.46 -9.83 0.94
C LEU A 189 7.46 -9.18 2.33
N GLN A 190 6.28 -8.95 2.87
CA GLN A 190 6.10 -8.42 4.22
C GLN A 190 5.58 -9.55 5.11
N PRO A 191 6.36 -10.00 6.12
CA PRO A 191 5.87 -10.97 7.07
C PRO A 191 4.63 -10.44 7.77
N PHE A 192 3.55 -11.25 7.81
CA PHE A 192 2.38 -10.92 8.61
C PHE A 192 2.72 -11.04 10.10
N ALA A 193 2.33 -10.02 10.86
CA ALA A 193 2.37 -10.04 12.32
C ALA A 193 0.94 -9.87 12.85
N ASP A 194 0.51 -10.76 13.73
CA ASP A 194 -0.81 -10.64 14.34
C ASP A 194 -0.79 -9.54 15.42
N SER A 195 -1.57 -8.50 15.17
CA SER A 195 -1.74 -7.38 16.10
C SER A 195 -2.87 -7.58 17.12
N GLY A 196 -3.57 -8.71 17.06
CA GLY A 196 -4.74 -9.02 17.88
C GLY A 196 -6.04 -8.34 17.44
N ALA A 197 -5.99 -7.46 16.42
CA ALA A 197 -7.17 -6.80 15.86
C ALA A 197 -7.14 -6.93 14.34
N LEU A 198 -7.88 -7.90 13.80
CA LEU A 198 -7.94 -8.18 12.37
C LEU A 198 -9.36 -7.92 11.84
N VAL A 199 -9.46 -7.55 10.56
CA VAL A 199 -10.76 -7.43 9.85
C VAL A 199 -11.43 -8.79 9.70
N GLY A 200 -10.64 -9.83 9.49
CA GLY A 200 -11.10 -11.22 9.40
C GLY A 200 -10.36 -12.14 10.37
N GLY A 201 -10.24 -13.39 10.02
CA GLY A 201 -9.54 -14.39 10.83
C GLY A 201 -9.07 -15.58 9.98
N GLY A 202 -8.60 -16.66 10.67
CA GLY A 202 -8.14 -17.86 9.98
C GLY A 202 -6.79 -17.72 9.28
N VAL A 203 -5.99 -16.73 9.67
CA VAL A 203 -4.64 -16.50 9.16
C VAL A 203 -3.63 -16.56 10.30
N SER A 204 -2.40 -16.96 9.99
CA SER A 204 -1.30 -17.02 10.95
C SER A 204 0.03 -16.59 10.32
N PRO A 205 1.00 -16.16 11.14
CA PRO A 205 2.35 -15.89 10.66
C PRO A 205 2.99 -17.13 10.04
N LEU A 206 3.83 -16.92 9.04
CA LEU A 206 4.73 -17.94 8.47
C LEU A 206 6.07 -17.90 9.21
N SER A 207 6.73 -19.06 9.28
CA SER A 207 8.11 -19.16 9.75
C SER A 207 9.08 -18.47 8.78
N GLU A 208 10.28 -18.15 9.25
CA GLU A 208 11.32 -17.55 8.39
C GLU A 208 11.66 -18.43 7.17
N ASP A 209 11.72 -19.75 7.35
CA ASP A 209 12.04 -20.67 6.26
C ASP A 209 10.92 -20.76 5.23
N GLU A 210 9.64 -20.71 5.66
CA GLU A 210 8.50 -20.62 4.75
C GLU A 210 8.54 -19.30 3.95
N ILE A 211 8.83 -18.15 4.60
CA ILE A 211 8.93 -16.87 3.91
C ILE A 211 10.09 -16.85 2.91
N LYS A 212 11.24 -17.46 3.25
CA LYS A 212 12.36 -17.64 2.32
C LYS A 212 11.96 -18.50 1.12
N ALA A 213 11.22 -19.59 1.34
CA ALA A 213 10.71 -20.43 0.25
C ALA A 213 9.75 -19.66 -0.68
N LEU A 214 8.88 -18.81 -0.11
CA LEU A 214 8.03 -17.92 -0.90
C LEU A 214 8.86 -16.95 -1.76
N ARG A 215 9.87 -16.30 -1.16
CA ARG A 215 10.77 -15.39 -1.89
C ARG A 215 11.48 -16.13 -3.03
N ASP A 216 12.02 -17.30 -2.77
CA ASP A 216 12.79 -18.06 -3.75
C ASP A 216 11.92 -18.49 -4.94
N SER A 217 10.62 -18.68 -4.75
CA SER A 217 9.65 -18.94 -5.82
C SER A 217 9.43 -17.74 -6.76
N VAL A 218 9.67 -16.52 -6.28
CA VAL A 218 9.49 -15.28 -7.06
C VAL A 218 10.79 -14.86 -7.77
N LEU A 219 11.96 -15.12 -7.16
CA LEU A 219 13.27 -14.67 -7.65
C LEU A 219 13.54 -14.93 -9.14
N PRO A 220 13.11 -16.07 -9.75
CA PRO A 220 13.31 -16.33 -11.18
C PRO A 220 12.61 -15.31 -12.11
N TYR A 221 11.60 -14.62 -11.61
CA TYR A 221 10.78 -13.66 -12.37
C TYR A 221 11.09 -12.22 -12.00
N ILE A 222 11.39 -11.97 -10.71
CA ILE A 222 11.68 -10.65 -10.16
C ILE A 222 12.95 -10.75 -9.30
N PRO A 223 14.15 -10.58 -9.90
CA PRO A 223 15.43 -10.79 -9.20
C PRO A 223 15.65 -9.89 -7.99
N ASN A 224 15.02 -8.70 -7.95
CA ASN A 224 15.11 -7.75 -6.84
C ASN A 224 14.02 -7.98 -5.77
N THR A 225 13.62 -9.25 -5.55
CA THR A 225 12.69 -9.62 -4.47
C THR A 225 13.41 -9.70 -3.13
N GLN A 226 12.88 -8.99 -2.14
CA GLN A 226 13.42 -8.92 -0.78
C GLN A 226 12.34 -9.23 0.26
N ILE A 227 12.78 -9.63 1.46
CA ILE A 227 11.91 -9.74 2.64
C ILE A 227 12.10 -8.46 3.46
N ARG A 228 11.00 -7.76 3.77
CA ARG A 228 11.06 -6.52 4.55
C ARG A 228 11.31 -6.83 6.02
N GLY A 229 12.25 -6.12 6.65
CA GLY A 229 12.59 -6.31 8.05
C GLY A 229 13.74 -7.31 8.28
N GLN A 230 14.38 -7.78 7.23
CA GLN A 230 15.63 -8.57 7.27
C GLN A 230 16.78 -7.79 6.69
#